data_a727b5fb6ef8e946d9938f24814a5f7d
#
_entry.id   a727b5fb6ef8e946d9938f24814a5f7d
#
_cell.length_a   1.000
_cell.length_b   1.000
_cell.length_c   1.000
_cell.angle_alpha   90.00
_cell.angle_beta   90.00
_cell.angle_gamma   90.00
#
_symmetry.space_group_name_H-M   'P 1'
#
loop_
_entity.id
_entity.type
_entity.pdbx_description
1 polymer ?
#
loop_
_entity_poly.entity_id
_entity_poly.type
_entity_poly.pdbx_seq_one_letter_code
_entity_poly.pdbx_strand_id
1 'polypeptide(L)'
;MSHPNWNDRSRRMAAALGLLGIILSSASAAAGTSLGTADAFAVLGHTTVTNTGATTITGDVGVDPGTSITGMGTITLVGASTYQIDNAVALGAQADATTAFNDLAGLSSTMNLTGKVLGTGGAVSLLTPGVYSFSSSAQLTGALTLNFAGASNEEFVFQIGTQLTTASASDIIVENGNSTDSVYFKVGSSAVLGTTTDFAGTIIAGDSITLDTGAEILCGRAIALTGQVAMQGNTISSDCSASSGGSGGTGSGGTGTATVPEPASLALLGMGIAGLGLGAIRRRRKA
;
A
#
# COMPACT_ATOMS: atom_id res chain seq x y z
N MET A 1 65.09 27.61 54.95
CA MET A 1 65.04 27.62 53.51
C MET A 1 64.76 26.22 53.04
N SER A 2 63.51 25.84 52.81
CA SER A 2 63.08 24.51 52.40
C SER A 2 62.44 24.60 51.02
N HIS A 3 63.04 23.90 50.07
CA HIS A 3 62.57 23.83 48.70
C HIS A 3 61.25 23.02 48.57
N PRO A 4 60.27 23.46 47.85
CA PRO A 4 59.06 22.65 47.58
C PRO A 4 59.34 21.56 46.56
N ASN A 5 58.94 20.34 46.96
CA ASN A 5 59.08 19.08 46.23
C ASN A 5 58.13 19.05 45.01
N TRP A 6 58.69 18.86 43.79
CA TRP A 6 58.03 18.95 42.49
C TRP A 6 57.32 17.64 42.04
N ASN A 7 57.22 16.66 42.94
CA ASN A 7 56.77 15.30 42.55
C ASN A 7 55.25 14.96 42.79
N ASP A 8 54.45 15.98 43.17
CA ASP A 8 53.02 15.66 43.51
C ASP A 8 51.99 16.15 42.50
N ARG A 9 52.39 16.46 41.27
CA ARG A 9 51.48 16.87 40.20
C ARG A 9 51.18 15.81 39.18
N SER A 10 51.73 14.61 39.24
CA SER A 10 51.59 13.56 38.21
C SER A 10 50.62 12.42 38.53
N ARG A 11 49.78 12.55 39.58
CA ARG A 11 48.87 11.47 40.03
C ARG A 11 47.39 11.82 40.06
N ARG A 12 46.95 12.85 39.34
CA ARG A 12 45.51 13.18 39.23
C ARG A 12 45.03 13.35 37.77
N MET A 13 45.52 12.55 36.83
CA MET A 13 44.89 12.31 35.54
C MET A 13 44.44 10.85 35.50
N ALA A 14 43.51 10.48 36.37
CA ALA A 14 42.76 9.24 36.23
C ALA A 14 41.49 9.55 35.43
N ALA A 15 41.53 9.23 34.14
CA ALA A 15 40.50 8.60 33.35
C ALA A 15 39.04 8.85 33.78
N ALA A 16 38.42 9.90 33.29
CA ALA A 16 36.99 9.93 33.03
C ALA A 16 36.77 9.36 31.61
N LEU A 17 36.84 8.03 31.46
CA LEU A 17 36.30 7.36 30.27
C LEU A 17 34.78 7.43 30.40
N GLY A 18 34.18 8.49 29.86
CA GLY A 18 32.76 8.59 29.69
C GLY A 18 32.31 7.48 28.74
N LEU A 19 31.63 6.47 29.32
CA LEU A 19 30.90 5.46 28.56
C LEU A 19 29.75 6.18 27.83
N LEU A 20 30.00 6.64 26.60
CA LEU A 20 28.97 7.12 25.71
C LEU A 20 28.13 5.89 25.32
N GLY A 21 27.10 5.61 26.11
CA GLY A 21 26.10 4.62 25.79
C GLY A 21 25.40 5.05 24.51
N ILE A 22 25.76 4.41 23.37
CA ILE A 22 24.98 4.46 22.16
C ILE A 22 23.69 3.72 22.50
N ILE A 23 22.63 4.47 22.80
CA ILE A 23 21.28 3.94 22.82
C ILE A 23 20.96 3.66 21.34
N LEU A 24 21.21 2.42 20.88
CA LEU A 24 20.54 1.90 19.70
C LEU A 24 19.05 1.81 20.09
N SER A 25 18.30 2.86 19.81
CA SER A 25 16.87 2.72 19.67
C SER A 25 16.67 1.80 18.49
N SER A 26 16.40 0.52 18.74
CA SER A 26 15.79 -0.35 17.76
C SER A 26 14.44 0.30 17.45
N ALA A 27 14.36 1.01 16.32
CA ALA A 27 13.08 1.27 15.71
C ALA A 27 12.50 -0.13 15.49
N SER A 28 11.49 -0.52 16.27
CA SER A 28 10.62 -1.60 15.89
C SER A 28 10.08 -1.20 14.53
N ALA A 29 10.45 -1.93 13.49
CA ALA A 29 9.67 -1.91 12.26
C ALA A 29 8.24 -2.18 12.72
N ALA A 30 7.37 -1.21 12.62
CA ALA A 30 5.95 -1.43 12.86
C ALA A 30 5.56 -2.55 11.89
N ALA A 31 4.99 -3.62 12.43
CA ALA A 31 4.41 -4.63 11.56
C ALA A 31 3.37 -3.89 10.72
N GLY A 32 3.53 -3.94 9.39
CA GLY A 32 2.64 -3.23 8.48
C GLY A 32 1.18 -3.61 8.73
N THR A 33 0.26 -2.69 8.48
CA THR A 33 -1.17 -2.93 8.66
C THR A 33 -1.62 -4.10 7.79
N SER A 34 -2.19 -5.14 8.42
CA SER A 34 -2.69 -6.31 7.72
C SER A 34 -4.19 -6.17 7.42
N LEU A 35 -4.57 -6.37 6.17
CA LEU A 35 -5.98 -6.47 5.76
C LEU A 35 -6.57 -7.87 5.95
N GLY A 36 -5.74 -8.88 6.31
CA GLY A 36 -6.21 -10.26 6.44
C GLY A 36 -6.91 -10.75 5.17
N THR A 37 -8.08 -11.35 5.33
CA THR A 37 -8.88 -11.86 4.19
C THR A 37 -9.50 -10.75 3.33
N ALA A 38 -9.59 -9.51 3.84
CA ALA A 38 -10.03 -8.36 3.05
C ALA A 38 -9.02 -7.96 1.95
N ASP A 39 -7.79 -8.46 2.02
CA ASP A 39 -6.76 -8.18 1.01
C ASP A 39 -7.12 -8.72 -0.39
N ALA A 40 -7.93 -9.76 -0.48
CA ALA A 40 -8.41 -10.30 -1.76
C ALA A 40 -9.43 -9.38 -2.47
N PHE A 41 -10.06 -8.46 -1.75
CA PHE A 41 -11.15 -7.65 -2.27
C PHE A 41 -10.66 -6.32 -2.84
N ALA A 42 -11.08 -5.98 -4.04
CA ALA A 42 -10.97 -4.63 -4.58
C ALA A 42 -12.14 -3.75 -4.13
N VAL A 43 -13.33 -4.36 -3.97
CA VAL A 43 -14.56 -3.68 -3.52
C VAL A 43 -15.25 -4.55 -2.48
N LEU A 44 -15.53 -3.98 -1.30
CA LEU A 44 -16.26 -4.66 -0.24
C LEU A 44 -17.28 -3.71 0.39
N GLY A 45 -18.56 -3.97 0.19
CA GLY A 45 -19.68 -3.24 0.79
C GLY A 45 -20.26 -3.97 1.98
N HIS A 46 -20.87 -3.24 2.90
CA HIS A 46 -21.59 -3.83 4.02
C HIS A 46 -23.06 -4.05 3.70
N THR A 47 -23.75 -3.03 3.20
CA THR A 47 -25.19 -3.11 2.88
C THR A 47 -25.44 -3.53 1.45
N THR A 48 -24.79 -2.87 0.50
CA THR A 48 -24.91 -3.14 -0.92
C THR A 48 -23.63 -2.73 -1.66
N VAL A 49 -23.42 -3.29 -2.85
CA VAL A 49 -22.54 -2.72 -3.86
C VAL A 49 -23.42 -2.36 -5.07
N THR A 50 -23.31 -1.13 -5.53
CA THR A 50 -24.07 -0.67 -6.71
C THR A 50 -23.13 -0.22 -7.80
N ASN A 51 -23.48 -0.56 -9.06
CA ASN A 51 -22.72 -0.11 -10.22
C ASN A 51 -23.65 0.42 -11.30
N THR A 52 -23.25 1.54 -11.89
CA THR A 52 -23.81 2.07 -13.12
C THR A 52 -22.70 2.34 -14.12
N GLY A 53 -22.92 2.02 -15.39
CA GLY A 53 -21.89 2.15 -16.43
C GLY A 53 -20.86 1.00 -16.43
N ALA A 54 -19.94 1.03 -17.35
CA ALA A 54 -18.93 -0.01 -17.53
C ALA A 54 -17.81 0.15 -16.51
N THR A 55 -17.67 -0.81 -15.59
CA THR A 55 -16.65 -0.82 -14.52
C THR A 55 -15.75 -2.03 -14.69
N THR A 56 -14.43 -1.83 -14.55
CA THR A 56 -13.43 -2.90 -14.59
C THR A 56 -12.83 -3.08 -13.21
N ILE A 57 -12.80 -4.33 -12.70
CA ILE A 57 -12.32 -4.62 -11.35
C ILE A 57 -11.31 -5.77 -11.39
N THR A 58 -10.12 -5.55 -10.80
CA THR A 58 -9.13 -6.59 -10.52
C THR A 58 -9.07 -6.80 -9.00
N GLY A 59 -9.51 -7.95 -8.53
CA GLY A 59 -9.76 -8.31 -7.13
C GLY A 59 -11.23 -8.66 -6.91
N ASP A 60 -11.53 -9.31 -5.79
CA ASP A 60 -12.90 -9.74 -5.48
C ASP A 60 -13.85 -8.56 -5.23
N VAL A 61 -15.13 -8.80 -5.52
CA VAL A 61 -16.21 -7.87 -5.19
C VAL A 61 -17.13 -8.54 -4.19
N GLY A 62 -17.25 -7.97 -3.00
CA GLY A 62 -18.00 -8.55 -1.90
C GLY A 62 -19.05 -7.67 -1.29
N VAL A 63 -20.03 -8.30 -0.68
CA VAL A 63 -21.03 -7.66 0.20
C VAL A 63 -21.42 -8.62 1.31
N ASP A 64 -21.39 -8.14 2.56
CA ASP A 64 -21.84 -8.84 3.77
C ASP A 64 -22.11 -7.83 4.90
N PRO A 65 -23.20 -7.93 5.67
CA PRO A 65 -24.31 -8.85 5.61
C PRO A 65 -25.37 -8.51 4.54
N GLY A 66 -25.10 -7.51 3.70
CA GLY A 66 -25.96 -7.20 2.56
C GLY A 66 -25.96 -8.34 1.54
N THR A 67 -27.06 -8.46 0.82
CA THR A 67 -27.28 -9.59 -0.11
C THR A 67 -27.31 -9.15 -1.58
N SER A 68 -26.95 -7.88 -1.86
CA SER A 68 -27.17 -7.31 -3.20
C SER A 68 -25.93 -6.62 -3.77
N ILE A 69 -25.54 -7.08 -4.95
CA ILE A 69 -24.66 -6.36 -5.87
C ILE A 69 -25.48 -6.04 -7.11
N THR A 70 -25.77 -4.76 -7.34
CA THR A 70 -26.55 -4.31 -8.50
C THR A 70 -25.63 -3.87 -9.64
N GLY A 71 -26.11 -3.99 -10.89
CA GLY A 71 -25.31 -3.60 -12.06
C GLY A 71 -24.18 -4.57 -12.42
N MET A 72 -24.20 -5.82 -11.92
CA MET A 72 -23.18 -6.84 -12.21
C MET A 72 -22.95 -7.06 -13.70
N GLY A 73 -24.00 -6.91 -14.53
CA GLY A 73 -23.88 -7.09 -15.98
C GLY A 73 -23.02 -6.04 -16.71
N THR A 74 -22.65 -4.97 -16.01
CA THR A 74 -21.76 -3.91 -16.52
C THR A 74 -20.41 -3.88 -15.80
N ILE A 75 -20.16 -4.85 -14.89
CA ILE A 75 -18.87 -5.04 -14.23
C ILE A 75 -18.09 -6.12 -15.00
N THR A 76 -16.86 -5.80 -15.38
CA THR A 76 -15.89 -6.75 -15.91
C THR A 76 -14.89 -7.10 -14.83
N LEU A 77 -14.93 -8.35 -14.34
CA LEU A 77 -13.92 -8.88 -13.42
C LEU A 77 -12.68 -9.35 -14.20
N VAL A 78 -11.50 -8.98 -13.76
CA VAL A 78 -10.23 -9.32 -14.40
C VAL A 78 -9.46 -10.35 -13.56
N GLY A 79 -8.80 -11.31 -14.22
CA GLY A 79 -8.02 -12.36 -13.56
C GLY A 79 -8.88 -13.41 -12.86
N ALA A 80 -8.49 -13.78 -11.64
CA ALA A 80 -9.20 -14.77 -10.83
C ALA A 80 -10.28 -14.14 -9.92
N SER A 81 -10.65 -12.90 -10.15
CA SER A 81 -11.61 -12.14 -9.34
C SER A 81 -13.01 -12.77 -9.36
N THR A 82 -13.67 -12.77 -8.21
CA THR A 82 -14.98 -13.39 -8.02
C THR A 82 -15.94 -12.49 -7.25
N TYR A 83 -17.25 -12.84 -7.32
CA TYR A 83 -18.26 -12.22 -6.46
C TYR A 83 -18.44 -13.03 -5.17
N GLN A 84 -18.42 -12.35 -4.03
CA GLN A 84 -18.64 -12.92 -2.70
C GLN A 84 -19.85 -12.23 -2.06
N ILE A 85 -21.01 -12.89 -2.05
CA ILE A 85 -22.27 -12.27 -1.62
C ILE A 85 -22.82 -13.07 -0.43
N ASP A 86 -22.98 -12.40 0.73
CA ASP A 86 -23.60 -12.96 1.94
C ASP A 86 -23.05 -14.36 2.24
N ASN A 87 -21.74 -14.45 2.33
CA ASN A 87 -21.06 -15.73 2.56
C ASN A 87 -19.89 -15.58 3.55
N ALA A 88 -19.35 -16.74 3.99
CA ALA A 88 -18.29 -16.77 4.99
C ALA A 88 -17.01 -16.04 4.57
N VAL A 89 -16.74 -15.92 3.25
CA VAL A 89 -15.56 -15.22 2.72
C VAL A 89 -15.74 -13.72 2.88
N ALA A 90 -16.90 -13.16 2.46
CA ALA A 90 -17.20 -11.75 2.61
C ALA A 90 -17.37 -11.36 4.09
N LEU A 91 -17.98 -12.22 4.92
CA LEU A 91 -18.11 -12.03 6.36
C LEU A 91 -16.73 -11.94 7.04
N GLY A 92 -15.82 -12.87 6.72
CA GLY A 92 -14.44 -12.85 7.23
C GLY A 92 -13.70 -11.57 6.82
N ALA A 93 -13.85 -11.16 5.57
CA ALA A 93 -13.23 -9.95 5.06
C ALA A 93 -13.75 -8.67 5.75
N GLN A 94 -15.05 -8.57 6.06
CA GLN A 94 -15.61 -7.45 6.84
C GLN A 94 -15.04 -7.40 8.26
N ALA A 95 -14.87 -8.56 8.91
CA ALA A 95 -14.28 -8.64 10.24
C ALA A 95 -12.81 -8.20 10.24
N ASP A 96 -12.02 -8.68 9.27
CA ASP A 96 -10.61 -8.32 9.13
C ASP A 96 -10.45 -6.82 8.75
N ALA A 97 -11.28 -6.31 7.86
CA ALA A 97 -11.30 -4.89 7.51
C ALA A 97 -11.64 -4.00 8.73
N THR A 98 -12.56 -4.45 9.59
CA THR A 98 -12.89 -3.76 10.84
C THR A 98 -11.69 -3.76 11.79
N THR A 99 -10.95 -4.87 11.86
CA THR A 99 -9.72 -4.96 12.65
C THR A 99 -8.68 -3.99 12.13
N ALA A 100 -8.40 -4.00 10.82
CA ALA A 100 -7.46 -3.06 10.18
C ALA A 100 -7.85 -1.59 10.39
N PHE A 101 -9.15 -1.26 10.30
CA PHE A 101 -9.65 0.09 10.59
C PHE A 101 -9.32 0.55 12.01
N ASN A 102 -9.48 -0.34 13.01
CA ASN A 102 -9.18 -0.05 14.40
C ASN A 102 -7.67 0.04 14.65
N ASP A 103 -6.88 -0.81 14.04
CA ASP A 103 -5.42 -0.78 14.12
C ASP A 103 -4.87 0.53 13.54
N LEU A 104 -5.34 0.94 12.35
CA LEU A 104 -5.01 2.22 11.75
C LEU A 104 -5.43 3.40 12.62
N ALA A 105 -6.58 3.33 13.30
CA ALA A 105 -7.03 4.37 14.22
C ALA A 105 -6.17 4.48 15.48
N GLY A 106 -5.54 3.38 15.91
CA GLY A 106 -4.67 3.29 17.09
C GLY A 106 -3.26 3.83 16.87
N LEU A 107 -2.85 4.06 15.62
CA LEU A 107 -1.51 4.56 15.33
C LEU A 107 -1.32 6.01 15.80
N SER A 108 -0.15 6.30 16.35
CA SER A 108 0.20 7.66 16.77
C SER A 108 0.45 8.55 15.55
N SER A 109 -0.30 9.65 15.44
CA SER A 109 -0.12 10.61 14.35
C SER A 109 1.24 11.28 14.41
N THR A 110 1.95 11.30 13.28
CA THR A 110 3.22 12.03 13.10
C THR A 110 2.99 13.49 12.75
N MET A 111 1.87 13.80 12.08
CA MET A 111 1.53 15.17 11.67
C MET A 111 0.01 15.38 11.64
N ASN A 112 -0.46 16.47 12.24
CA ASN A 112 -1.86 16.88 12.16
C ASN A 112 -2.06 17.83 10.98
N LEU A 113 -2.92 17.43 10.05
CA LEU A 113 -3.27 18.18 8.84
C LEU A 113 -4.70 18.74 8.87
N THR A 114 -5.35 18.80 10.05
CA THR A 114 -6.71 19.34 10.20
C THR A 114 -6.81 20.75 9.62
N GLY A 115 -7.80 20.97 8.75
CA GLY A 115 -8.01 22.24 8.07
C GLY A 115 -7.05 22.51 6.89
N LYS A 116 -6.19 21.54 6.54
CA LYS A 116 -5.37 21.63 5.32
C LYS A 116 -6.05 20.87 4.20
N VAL A 117 -5.90 21.40 2.98
CA VAL A 117 -6.29 20.74 1.74
C VAL A 117 -5.06 20.04 1.16
N LEU A 118 -5.22 18.77 0.81
CA LEU A 118 -4.21 17.94 0.16
C LEU A 118 -4.16 18.25 -1.34
N GLY A 119 -2.98 18.07 -1.94
CA GLY A 119 -2.72 18.25 -3.37
C GLY A 119 -2.28 19.66 -3.76
N THR A 120 -1.98 19.83 -5.03
CA THR A 120 -1.46 21.10 -5.60
C THR A 120 -2.47 22.25 -5.58
N GLY A 121 -3.78 21.95 -5.43
CA GLY A 121 -4.81 22.95 -5.17
C GLY A 121 -4.89 23.37 -3.71
N GLY A 122 -4.04 22.81 -2.83
CA GLY A 122 -4.01 23.04 -1.39
C GLY A 122 -2.63 23.37 -0.84
N ALA A 123 -2.49 23.21 0.48
CA ALA A 123 -1.24 23.56 1.18
C ALA A 123 -0.25 22.40 1.30
N VAL A 124 -0.66 21.17 0.94
CA VAL A 124 0.12 19.93 1.16
C VAL A 124 0.10 19.12 -0.13
N SER A 125 1.14 19.23 -0.94
CA SER A 125 1.24 18.53 -2.22
C SER A 125 2.30 17.42 -2.28
N LEU A 126 3.17 17.31 -1.27
CA LEU A 126 4.21 16.29 -1.17
C LEU A 126 4.30 15.79 0.27
N LEU A 127 4.28 14.48 0.45
CA LEU A 127 4.43 13.82 1.74
C LEU A 127 5.48 12.69 1.65
N THR A 128 6.04 12.34 2.82
CA THR A 128 6.88 11.16 3.04
C THR A 128 6.15 10.17 3.95
N PRO A 129 6.57 8.89 4.06
CA PRO A 129 5.89 7.90 4.90
C PRO A 129 5.61 8.39 6.32
N GLY A 130 4.45 8.04 6.84
CA GLY A 130 4.02 8.45 8.17
C GLY A 130 2.51 8.42 8.38
N VAL A 131 2.08 8.81 9.58
CA VAL A 131 0.68 8.85 10.00
C VAL A 131 0.18 10.30 10.05
N TYR A 132 -0.77 10.62 9.20
CA TYR A 132 -1.34 11.95 9.03
C TYR A 132 -2.76 12.00 9.57
N SER A 133 -3.05 12.91 10.50
CA SER A 133 -4.38 12.98 11.13
C SER A 133 -5.17 14.22 10.73
N PHE A 134 -6.48 14.02 10.57
CA PHE A 134 -7.49 15.06 10.38
C PHE A 134 -8.57 14.82 11.43
N SER A 135 -8.79 15.76 12.36
CA SER A 135 -9.85 15.64 13.36
C SER A 135 -11.26 15.80 12.78
N SER A 136 -11.36 16.29 11.54
CA SER A 136 -12.59 16.47 10.77
C SER A 136 -12.46 15.84 9.38
N SER A 137 -13.04 16.44 8.36
CA SER A 137 -12.93 16.01 6.98
C SER A 137 -11.54 16.32 6.39
N ALA A 138 -11.15 15.53 5.39
CA ALA A 138 -10.03 15.80 4.51
C ALA A 138 -10.52 16.04 3.08
N GLN A 139 -9.87 16.95 2.37
CA GLN A 139 -10.13 17.23 0.97
C GLN A 139 -8.85 17.11 0.15
N LEU A 140 -8.94 16.45 -1.01
CA LEU A 140 -7.89 16.42 -2.02
C LEU A 140 -8.30 17.29 -3.21
N THR A 141 -7.41 18.17 -3.67
CA THR A 141 -7.62 19.01 -4.85
C THR A 141 -6.34 19.10 -5.66
N GLY A 142 -6.39 18.65 -6.90
CA GLY A 142 -5.20 18.51 -7.75
C GLY A 142 -4.33 17.32 -7.33
N ALA A 143 -3.03 17.35 -7.62
CA ALA A 143 -2.13 16.24 -7.43
C ALA A 143 -1.46 16.25 -6.04
N LEU A 144 -1.51 15.11 -5.34
CA LEU A 144 -0.76 14.81 -4.12
C LEU A 144 0.32 13.77 -4.42
N THR A 145 1.57 14.10 -4.18
CA THR A 145 2.69 13.17 -4.31
C THR A 145 3.01 12.50 -2.98
N LEU A 146 3.02 11.17 -2.97
CA LEU A 146 3.44 10.31 -1.87
C LEU A 146 4.78 9.68 -2.22
N ASN A 147 5.87 10.18 -1.64
CA ASN A 147 7.22 9.74 -1.98
C ASN A 147 7.79 8.81 -0.91
N PHE A 148 7.94 7.52 -1.23
CA PHE A 148 8.50 6.51 -0.34
C PHE A 148 10.03 6.58 -0.21
N ALA A 149 10.69 7.45 -0.99
CA ALA A 149 12.14 7.65 -0.99
C ALA A 149 12.96 6.35 -1.23
N GLY A 150 12.36 5.31 -1.79
CA GLY A 150 12.98 4.02 -2.07
C GLY A 150 13.20 3.12 -0.84
N ALA A 151 12.63 3.47 0.31
CA ALA A 151 12.60 2.59 1.48
C ALA A 151 11.61 1.42 1.25
N SER A 152 11.63 0.40 2.09
CA SER A 152 10.74 -0.76 1.98
C SER A 152 9.98 -0.96 3.27
N ASN A 153 8.76 -1.52 3.16
CA ASN A 153 7.83 -1.71 4.27
C ASN A 153 7.42 -0.38 4.94
N GLU A 154 7.31 0.66 4.13
CA GLU A 154 6.87 1.97 4.58
C GLU A 154 5.36 2.13 4.35
N GLU A 155 4.73 2.92 5.21
CA GLU A 155 3.29 3.18 5.12
C GLU A 155 2.97 4.66 5.13
N PHE A 156 2.02 5.05 4.28
CA PHE A 156 1.26 6.28 4.44
C PHE A 156 -0.09 5.95 5.05
N VAL A 157 -0.39 6.55 6.18
CA VAL A 157 -1.68 6.37 6.86
C VAL A 157 -2.36 7.72 7.05
N PHE A 158 -3.56 7.86 6.49
CA PHE A 158 -4.40 9.03 6.66
C PHE A 158 -5.56 8.70 7.60
N GLN A 159 -5.49 9.19 8.84
CA GLN A 159 -6.56 9.06 9.84
C GLN A 159 -7.51 10.24 9.70
N ILE A 160 -8.65 10.04 9.05
CA ILE A 160 -9.63 11.07 8.77
C ILE A 160 -10.82 10.89 9.72
N GLY A 161 -11.13 11.93 10.51
CA GLY A 161 -12.15 11.88 11.56
C GLY A 161 -13.57 11.74 11.03
N THR A 162 -13.87 12.36 9.88
CA THR A 162 -15.22 12.31 9.27
C THR A 162 -15.17 11.89 7.81
N GLN A 163 -15.18 12.79 6.87
CA GLN A 163 -15.32 12.50 5.43
C GLN A 163 -14.03 12.76 4.66
N LEU A 164 -13.76 11.90 3.67
CA LEU A 164 -12.80 12.16 2.60
C LEU A 164 -13.54 12.60 1.33
N THR A 165 -13.11 13.69 0.72
CA THR A 165 -13.61 14.11 -0.59
C THR A 165 -12.45 14.42 -1.53
N THR A 166 -12.57 14.04 -2.79
CA THR A 166 -11.65 14.52 -3.83
C THR A 166 -12.40 15.42 -4.79
N ALA A 167 -11.76 16.49 -5.23
CA ALA A 167 -12.26 17.29 -6.35
C ALA A 167 -12.13 16.47 -7.65
N SER A 168 -12.90 16.84 -8.68
CA SER A 168 -12.75 16.21 -10.01
C SER A 168 -11.33 16.35 -10.54
N ALA A 169 -10.84 15.33 -11.23
CA ALA A 169 -9.49 15.25 -11.79
C ALA A 169 -8.38 15.48 -10.74
N SER A 170 -8.61 15.05 -9.50
CA SER A 170 -7.55 14.98 -8.48
C SER A 170 -6.73 13.70 -8.67
N ASP A 171 -5.48 13.72 -8.23
CA ASP A 171 -4.54 12.63 -8.46
C ASP A 171 -3.72 12.32 -7.20
N ILE A 172 -3.48 11.05 -6.92
CA ILE A 172 -2.51 10.59 -5.93
C ILE A 172 -1.37 9.90 -6.66
N ILE A 173 -0.23 10.56 -6.71
CA ILE A 173 0.98 10.09 -7.38
C ILE A 173 1.87 9.40 -6.35
N VAL A 174 2.16 8.12 -6.57
CA VAL A 174 3.09 7.34 -5.75
C VAL A 174 4.46 7.33 -6.42
N GLU A 175 5.49 7.81 -5.71
CA GLU A 175 6.86 7.85 -6.20
C GLU A 175 7.79 6.99 -5.34
N ASN A 176 8.76 6.35 -5.99
CA ASN A 176 9.82 5.57 -5.35
C ASN A 176 9.32 4.50 -4.37
N GLY A 177 8.10 4.00 -4.59
CA GLY A 177 7.52 2.89 -3.83
C GLY A 177 7.87 1.53 -4.43
N ASN A 178 7.60 0.49 -3.66
CA ASN A 178 7.76 -0.91 -4.05
C ASN A 178 6.58 -1.76 -3.53
N SER A 179 6.57 -3.05 -3.85
CA SER A 179 5.46 -3.95 -3.55
C SER A 179 5.24 -4.25 -2.05
N THR A 180 6.11 -3.78 -1.17
CA THR A 180 5.98 -3.95 0.28
C THR A 180 5.46 -2.69 0.97
N ASP A 181 5.29 -1.61 0.22
CA ASP A 181 4.82 -0.33 0.72
C ASP A 181 3.30 -0.22 0.59
N SER A 182 2.69 0.57 1.46
CA SER A 182 1.23 0.65 1.53
C SER A 182 0.71 2.07 1.76
N VAL A 183 -0.47 2.35 1.22
CA VAL A 183 -1.17 3.62 1.43
C VAL A 183 -2.58 3.32 1.94
N TYR A 184 -2.91 3.83 3.13
CA TYR A 184 -4.20 3.63 3.78
C TYR A 184 -4.90 4.94 4.09
N PHE A 185 -6.20 4.98 3.77
CA PHE A 185 -7.11 6.04 4.15
C PHE A 185 -8.17 5.47 5.08
N LYS A 186 -7.97 5.64 6.40
CA LYS A 186 -8.95 5.33 7.43
C LYS A 186 -9.90 6.51 7.54
N VAL A 187 -11.13 6.35 7.08
CA VAL A 187 -12.14 7.42 6.99
C VAL A 187 -13.25 7.17 8.02
N GLY A 188 -13.48 8.11 8.91
CA GLY A 188 -14.40 7.94 10.03
C GLY A 188 -15.87 7.82 9.64
N SER A 189 -16.29 8.40 8.50
CA SER A 189 -17.63 8.21 7.93
C SER A 189 -17.53 7.81 6.46
N SER A 190 -17.78 8.69 5.51
CA SER A 190 -17.89 8.35 4.10
C SER A 190 -16.75 8.92 3.26
N ALA A 191 -16.43 8.24 2.16
CA ALA A 191 -15.51 8.75 1.14
C ALA A 191 -16.26 9.01 -0.15
N VAL A 192 -15.90 10.11 -0.83
CA VAL A 192 -16.42 10.46 -2.17
C VAL A 192 -15.22 10.78 -3.06
N LEU A 193 -15.00 9.99 -4.08
CA LEU A 193 -14.03 10.28 -5.13
C LEU A 193 -14.75 10.99 -6.27
N GLY A 194 -14.36 12.24 -6.53
CA GLY A 194 -14.94 13.07 -7.60
C GLY A 194 -14.61 12.51 -8.98
N THR A 195 -15.34 12.97 -9.96
CA THR A 195 -15.25 12.52 -11.37
C THR A 195 -13.82 12.53 -11.88
N THR A 196 -13.40 11.43 -12.53
CA THR A 196 -12.04 11.26 -13.11
C THR A 196 -10.90 11.49 -12.11
N THR A 197 -11.11 11.16 -10.84
CA THR A 197 -10.05 11.12 -9.84
C THR A 197 -9.18 9.88 -10.07
N ASP A 198 -7.85 10.04 -10.14
CA ASP A 198 -6.89 8.95 -10.13
C ASP A 198 -6.38 8.74 -8.70
N PHE A 199 -6.89 7.71 -8.05
CA PHE A 199 -6.63 7.46 -6.64
C PHE A 199 -5.71 6.25 -6.46
N ALA A 200 -4.72 6.35 -5.58
CA ALA A 200 -3.85 5.24 -5.18
C ALA A 200 -3.97 5.00 -3.67
N GLY A 201 -4.20 3.74 -3.30
CA GLY A 201 -4.29 3.31 -1.90
C GLY A 201 -5.65 2.73 -1.50
N THR A 202 -5.67 2.11 -0.33
CA THR A 202 -6.85 1.45 0.23
C THR A 202 -7.67 2.41 1.09
N ILE A 203 -8.94 2.56 0.76
CA ILE A 203 -9.93 3.31 1.54
C ILE A 203 -10.71 2.32 2.40
N ILE A 204 -10.66 2.52 3.73
CA ILE A 204 -11.56 1.85 4.67
C ILE A 204 -12.43 2.91 5.30
N ALA A 205 -13.70 2.96 4.90
CA ALA A 205 -14.68 3.93 5.36
C ALA A 205 -15.60 3.33 6.42
N GLY A 206 -15.81 4.06 7.50
CA GLY A 206 -16.72 3.66 8.56
C GLY A 206 -18.18 3.54 8.09
N ASP A 207 -18.56 4.31 7.05
CA ASP A 207 -19.88 4.28 6.43
C ASP A 207 -19.75 3.90 4.95
N SER A 208 -20.00 4.79 4.03
CA SER A 208 -20.17 4.51 2.59
C SER A 208 -19.00 5.05 1.75
N ILE A 209 -18.82 4.46 0.57
CA ILE A 209 -17.89 4.97 -0.45
C ILE A 209 -18.64 5.20 -1.74
N THR A 210 -18.44 6.37 -2.34
CA THR A 210 -18.95 6.72 -3.67
C THR A 210 -17.79 7.04 -4.59
N LEU A 211 -17.76 6.37 -5.73
CA LEU A 211 -16.85 6.68 -6.83
C LEU A 211 -17.69 7.29 -7.94
N ASP A 212 -17.50 8.58 -8.19
CA ASP A 212 -18.15 9.29 -9.28
C ASP A 212 -17.63 8.82 -10.63
N THR A 213 -18.28 9.26 -11.70
CA THR A 213 -18.01 8.79 -13.07
C THR A 213 -16.52 8.86 -13.42
N GLY A 214 -15.97 7.71 -13.80
CA GLY A 214 -14.60 7.61 -14.26
C GLY A 214 -13.53 7.80 -13.17
N ALA A 215 -13.90 7.81 -11.89
CA ALA A 215 -12.90 7.76 -10.83
C ALA A 215 -12.22 6.37 -10.83
N GLU A 216 -10.91 6.35 -10.62
CA GLU A 216 -10.12 5.13 -10.60
C GLU A 216 -9.47 4.92 -9.23
N ILE A 217 -9.31 3.67 -8.81
CA ILE A 217 -8.47 3.27 -7.68
C ILE A 217 -7.45 2.28 -8.20
N LEU A 218 -6.20 2.71 -8.28
CA LEU A 218 -5.10 1.88 -8.74
C LEU A 218 -4.19 1.50 -7.56
N CYS A 219 -3.87 0.20 -7.46
CA CYS A 219 -3.15 -0.33 -6.29
C CYS A 219 -3.87 0.01 -4.97
N GLY A 220 -5.16 -0.33 -4.89
CA GLY A 220 -5.95 0.02 -3.73
C GLY A 220 -7.31 -0.67 -3.69
N ARG A 221 -8.12 -0.30 -2.72
CA ARG A 221 -9.41 -0.94 -2.43
C ARG A 221 -10.44 0.07 -1.94
N ALA A 222 -11.71 -0.25 -2.16
CA ALA A 222 -12.84 0.48 -1.60
C ALA A 222 -13.60 -0.44 -0.63
N ILE A 223 -13.43 -0.23 0.67
CA ILE A 223 -14.03 -1.05 1.74
C ILE A 223 -14.94 -0.18 2.61
N ALA A 224 -16.24 -0.47 2.61
CA ALA A 224 -17.26 0.19 3.42
C ALA A 224 -17.70 -0.73 4.57
N LEU A 225 -17.57 -0.26 5.83
CA LEU A 225 -17.77 -1.10 7.02
C LEU A 225 -19.21 -1.14 7.51
N THR A 226 -20.04 -0.13 7.21
CA THR A 226 -21.46 -0.13 7.62
C THR A 226 -22.42 0.28 6.50
N GLY A 227 -21.90 0.88 5.43
CA GLY A 227 -22.69 1.41 4.31
C GLY A 227 -22.47 0.66 3.01
N GLN A 228 -22.69 1.36 1.92
CA GLN A 228 -22.55 0.84 0.57
C GLN A 228 -21.26 1.27 -0.11
N VAL A 229 -20.90 0.54 -1.18
CA VAL A 229 -19.97 1.05 -2.20
C VAL A 229 -20.77 1.31 -3.48
N ALA A 230 -20.76 2.57 -3.97
CA ALA A 230 -21.43 2.99 -5.19
C ALA A 230 -20.41 3.38 -6.26
N MET A 231 -20.58 2.84 -7.46
CA MET A 231 -19.65 2.97 -8.58
C MET A 231 -20.36 3.46 -9.86
N GLN A 232 -19.62 4.24 -10.68
CA GLN A 232 -20.13 4.82 -11.92
C GLN A 232 -19.07 4.79 -13.02
N GLY A 233 -18.92 3.62 -13.68
CA GLY A 233 -17.96 3.50 -14.80
C GLY A 233 -16.51 3.69 -14.36
N ASN A 234 -16.05 2.86 -13.42
CA ASN A 234 -14.79 3.02 -12.72
C ASN A 234 -13.77 1.95 -13.12
N THR A 235 -12.49 2.19 -12.82
CA THR A 235 -11.45 1.17 -12.81
C THR A 235 -10.94 1.00 -11.38
N ILE A 236 -10.98 -0.23 -10.86
CA ILE A 236 -10.51 -0.52 -9.51
C ILE A 236 -9.58 -1.73 -9.55
N SER A 237 -8.37 -1.58 -9.06
CA SER A 237 -7.38 -2.67 -9.02
C SER A 237 -6.71 -2.76 -7.64
N SER A 238 -6.83 -3.91 -7.01
CA SER A 238 -6.04 -4.26 -5.83
C SER A 238 -4.62 -4.71 -6.17
N ASP A 239 -4.31 -4.91 -7.46
CA ASP A 239 -2.99 -5.32 -7.93
C ASP A 239 -2.04 -4.11 -8.03
N CYS A 240 -0.98 -4.15 -7.25
CA CYS A 240 0.04 -3.11 -7.21
C CYS A 240 1.20 -3.35 -8.18
N SER A 241 1.21 -4.45 -8.91
CA SER A 241 2.32 -4.79 -9.83
C SER A 241 2.43 -3.85 -11.03
N ALA A 242 1.32 -3.16 -11.41
CA ALA A 242 1.27 -2.22 -12.51
C ALA A 242 1.66 -0.77 -12.14
N SER A 243 1.78 -0.46 -10.84
CA SER A 243 1.98 0.92 -10.33
C SER A 243 3.43 1.42 -10.33
N SER A 244 4.41 0.62 -10.79
CA SER A 244 5.82 1.02 -10.83
C SER A 244 6.21 1.88 -12.04
N GLY A 245 5.22 2.45 -12.75
CA GLY A 245 5.49 3.34 -13.89
C GLY A 245 4.62 4.59 -13.80
N GLY A 246 5.25 5.75 -13.55
CA GLY A 246 4.60 7.03 -13.51
C GLY A 246 3.66 7.26 -14.70
N SER A 247 2.47 7.80 -14.40
CA SER A 247 1.47 8.25 -15.34
C SER A 247 2.11 9.15 -16.41
N GLY A 248 2.10 8.68 -17.63
CA GLY A 248 2.58 9.46 -18.77
C GLY A 248 2.17 8.80 -20.08
N GLY A 249 1.02 9.21 -20.62
CA GLY A 249 0.82 9.19 -22.05
C GLY A 249 0.05 8.02 -22.66
N THR A 250 -1.10 8.38 -23.18
CA THR A 250 -1.79 7.71 -24.30
C THR A 250 -0.81 7.08 -25.28
N GLY A 251 -0.88 5.78 -25.48
CA GLY A 251 -0.07 5.13 -26.49
C GLY A 251 -0.54 3.74 -26.85
N SER A 252 -1.39 3.68 -27.84
CA SER A 252 -1.44 2.73 -28.97
C SER A 252 -0.66 1.42 -28.78
N GLY A 253 -1.39 0.32 -29.08
CA GLY A 253 -0.97 -1.07 -29.08
C GLY A 253 0.41 -1.34 -29.70
N GLY A 254 1.15 -2.13 -28.96
CA GLY A 254 2.33 -2.80 -29.46
C GLY A 254 2.34 -4.23 -28.94
N THR A 255 2.13 -5.20 -29.83
CA THR A 255 2.32 -6.62 -29.56
C THR A 255 3.80 -6.88 -29.29
N GLY A 256 4.22 -6.81 -28.05
CA GLY A 256 5.54 -7.23 -27.59
C GLY A 256 5.47 -8.62 -26.98
N THR A 257 6.02 -9.63 -27.65
CA THR A 257 6.25 -10.95 -27.08
C THR A 257 7.14 -10.82 -25.85
N ALA A 258 6.54 -11.08 -24.69
CA ALA A 258 7.28 -11.17 -23.44
C ALA A 258 8.26 -12.37 -23.52
N THR A 259 9.54 -12.10 -23.55
CA THR A 259 10.57 -13.12 -23.31
C THR A 259 10.59 -13.39 -21.80
N VAL A 260 10.03 -14.52 -21.41
CA VAL A 260 10.15 -15.04 -20.04
C VAL A 260 11.62 -15.37 -19.79
N PRO A 261 12.27 -14.83 -18.75
CA PRO A 261 13.63 -15.26 -18.40
C PRO A 261 13.57 -16.73 -17.95
N GLU A 262 14.34 -17.59 -18.63
CA GLU A 262 14.44 -19.00 -18.24
C GLU A 262 15.07 -19.09 -16.83
N PRO A 263 14.50 -19.91 -15.93
CA PRO A 263 15.09 -20.09 -14.61
C PRO A 263 16.48 -20.69 -14.73
N ALA A 264 17.42 -20.16 -13.95
CA ALA A 264 18.83 -20.55 -13.89
C ALA A 264 19.11 -22.06 -13.62
N SER A 265 18.06 -22.84 -13.47
CA SER A 265 18.09 -24.29 -13.26
C SER A 265 18.64 -25.07 -14.47
N LEU A 266 18.57 -24.55 -15.70
CA LEU A 266 19.11 -25.22 -16.87
C LEU A 266 20.63 -25.10 -16.98
N ALA A 267 21.23 -24.07 -16.37
CA ALA A 267 22.69 -23.94 -16.34
C ALA A 267 23.37 -24.99 -15.41
N LEU A 268 22.63 -25.47 -14.39
CA LEU A 268 23.17 -26.46 -13.46
C LEU A 268 23.16 -27.89 -14.02
N LEU A 269 22.24 -28.19 -14.95
CA LEU A 269 22.16 -29.50 -15.59
C LEU A 269 23.27 -29.71 -16.62
N GLY A 270 23.76 -28.65 -17.28
CA GLY A 270 24.85 -28.71 -18.27
C GLY A 270 26.21 -29.00 -17.67
N MET A 271 26.48 -28.58 -16.43
CA MET A 271 27.77 -28.83 -15.76
C MET A 271 27.85 -30.21 -15.11
N GLY A 272 26.72 -30.87 -14.83
CA GLY A 272 26.71 -32.24 -14.27
C GLY A 272 27.12 -33.33 -15.26
N ILE A 273 26.90 -33.13 -16.56
CA ILE A 273 27.20 -34.14 -17.59
C ILE A 273 28.67 -34.07 -18.03
N ALA A 274 29.33 -32.92 -17.96
CA ALA A 274 30.74 -32.76 -18.28
C ALA A 274 31.69 -33.41 -17.24
N GLY A 275 31.21 -33.52 -15.97
CA GLY A 275 32.01 -34.13 -14.88
C GLY A 275 32.06 -35.66 -14.92
N LEU A 276 31.08 -36.33 -15.52
CA LEU A 276 31.00 -37.80 -15.58
C LEU A 276 31.77 -38.38 -16.79
N GLY A 277 32.07 -37.61 -17.83
CA GLY A 277 32.80 -38.06 -19.02
C GLY A 277 34.31 -38.20 -18.83
N LEU A 278 34.92 -37.49 -17.89
CA LEU A 278 36.40 -37.48 -17.70
C LEU A 278 36.89 -38.56 -16.71
N GLY A 279 36.00 -39.17 -15.94
CA GLY A 279 36.35 -40.26 -15.01
C GLY A 279 36.54 -41.64 -15.68
N ALA A 280 35.94 -41.86 -16.84
CA ALA A 280 35.92 -43.17 -17.51
C ALA A 280 37.11 -43.45 -18.39
N ILE A 281 37.89 -42.43 -18.78
CA ILE A 281 39.03 -42.57 -19.73
C ILE A 281 40.36 -42.93 -19.00
N ARG A 282 40.42 -42.76 -17.66
CA ARG A 282 41.68 -43.00 -16.92
C ARG A 282 41.90 -44.42 -16.40
N ARG A 283 40.92 -45.34 -16.61
CA ARG A 283 41.01 -46.76 -16.14
C ARG A 283 41.39 -47.78 -17.21
N ARG A 284 41.74 -47.40 -18.45
CA ARG A 284 42.13 -48.37 -19.51
C ARG A 284 43.59 -48.29 -19.95
N ARG A 285 44.49 -47.78 -19.10
CA ARG A 285 45.96 -47.87 -19.39
C ARG A 285 46.70 -48.33 -18.17
N LYS A 286 46.43 -49.53 -17.69
CA LYS A 286 47.33 -50.40 -16.90
C LYS A 286 46.78 -51.80 -16.94
N ALA A 287 47.12 -52.55 -17.98
CA ALA A 287 47.28 -53.96 -18.04
C ALA A 287 48.19 -54.24 -19.26
#